data_01fb29d1ce0c9290a2b2b5bf3d7d8d20
#
_entry.id   01fb29d1ce0c9290a2b2b5bf3d7d8d20
#
_cell.length_a   1.000
_cell.length_b   1.000
_cell.length_c   1.000
_cell.angle_alpha   90.00
_cell.angle_beta   90.00
_cell.angle_gamma   90.00
#
_symmetry.space_group_name_H-M   'P 1'
#
loop_
_entity.id
_entity.type
_entity.pdbx_description
1 polymer ?
#
loop_
_entity_poly.entity_id
_entity_poly.type
_entity_poly.pdbx_seq_one_letter_code
_entity_poly.pdbx_strand_id
1 'polypeptide(L)'
;MIPERDIHQPAQRAVENIRHADRQRLFDLLAEYPHTLSLSAHTHYIRTVFFDEKDGWKGAEPHLHLNAGATCADWYKGLPDPYGQPNAMMRDGSPQGYFTLEIDGNRFTHTYHPSRQADFYQMSLAVADSLHTGSPIALYANFYNGNERCEVSFRIDQGEWMPMKQTVATDPTFTALNKLWNNPSYKLPGRKVSGATKTYHLWQGEIPAFSTPGVHVAEVRATDLYGRTYTEKLIFEVL
;
A
#
# COMPACT_ATOMS: atom_id res chain seq x y z
N MET A 1 2.72 10.56 -19.02
CA MET A 1 2.37 10.32 -17.59
C MET A 1 0.86 10.32 -17.49
N ILE A 2 0.24 9.18 -17.26
CA ILE A 2 -1.21 9.07 -17.00
C ILE A 2 -1.37 9.21 -15.50
N PRO A 3 -1.98 10.28 -15.01
CA PRO A 3 -2.15 10.45 -13.58
C PRO A 3 -3.31 9.63 -13.09
N GLU A 4 -3.18 9.20 -11.88
CA GLU A 4 -4.14 8.40 -11.18
C GLU A 4 -5.44 9.16 -10.91
N ARG A 5 -6.55 8.48 -11.11
CA ARG A 5 -7.87 8.88 -10.65
C ARG A 5 -8.22 8.15 -9.37
N ASP A 6 -8.85 8.83 -8.47
CA ASP A 6 -9.66 8.22 -7.41
C ASP A 6 -11.03 7.85 -8.03
N ILE A 7 -11.09 6.70 -8.72
CA ILE A 7 -12.25 6.24 -9.48
C ILE A 7 -13.41 5.75 -8.58
N HIS A 8 -13.18 5.69 -7.26
CA HIS A 8 -14.16 5.17 -6.30
C HIS A 8 -14.79 6.22 -5.38
N GLN A 9 -14.56 7.52 -5.62
CA GLN A 9 -15.27 8.56 -4.86
C GLN A 9 -16.33 9.26 -5.72
N PRO A 10 -17.63 9.09 -5.40
CA PRO A 10 -18.62 9.99 -5.94
C PRO A 10 -18.42 11.39 -5.33
N ALA A 11 -18.29 12.40 -6.21
CA ALA A 11 -18.53 13.80 -5.91
C ALA A 11 -17.52 14.62 -5.09
N GLN A 12 -16.24 14.30 -5.02
CA GLN A 12 -15.25 15.36 -4.85
C GLN A 12 -14.55 15.58 -6.19
N ARG A 13 -14.48 16.85 -6.63
CA ARG A 13 -13.74 17.25 -7.83
C ARG A 13 -12.30 16.79 -7.70
N ALA A 14 -12.05 15.54 -8.12
CA ALA A 14 -10.70 15.07 -8.35
C ALA A 14 -10.12 16.02 -9.39
N VAL A 15 -9.01 16.66 -9.09
CA VAL A 15 -8.23 17.38 -10.09
C VAL A 15 -7.76 16.32 -11.06
N GLU A 16 -8.44 16.22 -12.21
CA GLU A 16 -8.01 15.34 -13.28
C GLU A 16 -6.68 15.85 -13.81
N ASN A 17 -5.62 15.15 -13.53
CA ASN A 17 -4.31 15.48 -14.09
C ASN A 17 -4.23 15.17 -15.60
N ILE A 18 -5.17 14.37 -16.15
CA ILE A 18 -5.39 14.16 -17.57
C ILE A 18 -6.87 14.41 -17.87
N ARG A 19 -7.15 15.14 -18.93
CA ARG A 19 -8.53 15.36 -19.34
C ARG A 19 -9.19 14.04 -19.73
N HIS A 20 -10.44 13.85 -19.35
CA HIS A 20 -11.19 12.62 -19.65
C HIS A 20 -11.16 12.26 -21.16
N ALA A 21 -11.31 13.26 -22.03
CA ALA A 21 -11.25 13.05 -23.48
C ALA A 21 -9.88 12.55 -23.96
N ASP A 22 -8.79 13.04 -23.38
CA ASP A 22 -7.43 12.59 -23.74
C ASP A 22 -7.17 11.17 -23.25
N ARG A 23 -7.66 10.84 -22.04
CA ARG A 23 -7.60 9.47 -21.52
C ARG A 23 -8.40 8.52 -22.39
N GLN A 24 -9.63 8.88 -22.75
CA GLN A 24 -10.46 8.06 -23.61
C GLN A 24 -9.81 7.84 -24.98
N ARG A 25 -9.26 8.89 -25.57
CA ARG A 25 -8.53 8.76 -26.84
C ARG A 25 -7.33 7.81 -26.70
N LEU A 26 -6.59 7.87 -25.59
CA LEU A 26 -5.48 6.95 -25.35
C LEU A 26 -6.01 5.50 -25.22
N PHE A 27 -7.09 5.29 -24.50
CA PHE A 27 -7.72 3.98 -24.37
C PHE A 27 -8.19 3.43 -25.72
N ASP A 28 -8.83 4.26 -26.54
CA ASP A 28 -9.28 3.85 -27.88
C ASP A 28 -8.08 3.46 -28.78
N LEU A 29 -6.95 4.14 -28.68
CA LEU A 29 -5.73 3.81 -29.42
C LEU A 29 -5.04 2.53 -28.93
N LEU A 30 -5.13 2.23 -27.65
CA LEU A 30 -4.49 1.05 -27.03
C LEU A 30 -5.38 -0.21 -27.08
N ALA A 31 -6.69 -0.06 -27.24
CA ALA A 31 -7.66 -1.17 -27.15
C ALA A 31 -7.42 -2.31 -28.15
N GLU A 32 -6.76 -2.04 -29.27
CA GLU A 32 -6.38 -3.04 -30.28
C GLU A 32 -5.17 -3.90 -29.86
N TYR A 33 -4.44 -3.49 -28.82
CA TYR A 33 -3.24 -4.17 -28.34
C TYR A 33 -3.56 -4.96 -27.08
N PRO A 34 -3.47 -6.31 -27.08
CA PRO A 34 -3.91 -7.13 -25.96
C PRO A 34 -2.99 -7.10 -24.74
N HIS A 35 -1.74 -6.60 -24.88
CA HIS A 35 -0.74 -6.64 -23.81
C HIS A 35 -0.22 -5.22 -23.55
N THR A 36 -1.04 -4.41 -22.88
CA THR A 36 -0.70 -3.03 -22.58
C THR A 36 -0.45 -2.80 -21.11
N LEU A 37 0.53 -1.96 -20.80
CA LEU A 37 0.86 -1.49 -19.46
C LEU A 37 1.08 0.02 -19.51
N SER A 38 0.58 0.75 -18.56
CA SER A 38 0.95 2.14 -18.37
C SER A 38 1.58 2.37 -16.99
N LEU A 39 2.53 3.28 -16.94
CA LEU A 39 3.29 3.62 -15.74
C LEU A 39 3.13 5.10 -15.43
N SER A 40 2.97 5.43 -14.16
CA SER A 40 3.04 6.79 -13.64
C SER A 40 3.84 6.84 -12.34
N ALA A 41 4.11 8.04 -11.87
CA ALA A 41 4.83 8.30 -10.63
C ALA A 41 4.45 9.68 -10.11
N HIS A 42 5.26 10.28 -9.22
CA HIS A 42 5.13 11.65 -8.72
C HIS A 42 4.14 11.85 -7.56
N THR A 43 3.17 10.98 -7.39
CA THR A 43 2.11 11.14 -6.39
C THR A 43 2.56 10.87 -4.96
N HIS A 44 3.75 10.25 -4.79
CA HIS A 44 4.31 9.82 -3.50
C HIS A 44 3.43 8.81 -2.75
N TYR A 45 2.79 7.93 -3.50
CA TYR A 45 2.10 6.72 -3.03
C TYR A 45 2.06 5.69 -4.16
N ILE A 46 1.90 4.42 -3.81
CA ILE A 46 1.85 3.30 -4.75
C ILE A 46 0.38 2.96 -5.03
N ARG A 47 0.08 2.65 -6.31
CA ARG A 47 -1.23 2.11 -6.66
C ARG A 47 -1.17 1.32 -7.96
N THR A 48 -1.76 0.13 -7.94
CA THR A 48 -2.10 -0.64 -9.14
C THR A 48 -3.59 -0.45 -9.46
N VAL A 49 -3.91 -0.20 -10.70
CA VAL A 49 -5.29 -0.05 -11.19
C VAL A 49 -5.48 -0.93 -12.41
N PHE A 50 -6.61 -1.61 -12.48
CA PHE A 50 -7.06 -2.36 -13.66
C PHE A 50 -8.22 -1.61 -14.28
N PHE A 51 -7.96 -0.87 -15.35
CA PHE A 51 -9.01 -0.18 -16.09
C PHE A 51 -9.82 -1.17 -16.90
N ASP A 52 -11.12 -1.15 -16.70
CA ASP A 52 -12.09 -2.01 -17.40
C ASP A 52 -13.14 -1.19 -18.16
N GLU A 53 -14.19 -1.85 -18.63
CA GLU A 53 -15.30 -1.23 -19.37
C GLU A 53 -15.95 -0.07 -18.62
N LYS A 54 -16.03 -0.15 -17.27
CA LYS A 54 -16.60 0.93 -16.42
C LYS A 54 -15.78 2.21 -16.46
N ASP A 55 -14.49 2.09 -16.75
CA ASP A 55 -13.56 3.22 -16.92
C ASP A 55 -13.49 3.75 -18.36
N GLY A 56 -14.19 3.09 -19.29
CA GLY A 56 -14.17 3.38 -20.72
C GLY A 56 -13.08 2.62 -21.49
N TRP A 57 -12.44 1.62 -20.88
CA TRP A 57 -11.52 0.72 -21.56
C TRP A 57 -12.32 -0.27 -22.45
N LYS A 58 -11.83 -0.51 -23.67
CA LYS A 58 -12.52 -1.35 -24.67
C LYS A 58 -11.71 -2.57 -25.11
N GLY A 59 -10.50 -2.74 -24.56
CA GLY A 59 -9.68 -3.92 -24.85
C GLY A 59 -10.26 -5.18 -24.23
N ALA A 60 -9.86 -6.35 -24.75
CA ALA A 60 -10.38 -7.65 -24.32
C ALA A 60 -10.06 -7.98 -22.84
N GLU A 61 -8.88 -7.55 -22.38
CA GLU A 61 -8.44 -7.72 -20.99
C GLU A 61 -8.29 -6.35 -20.33
N PRO A 62 -8.48 -6.25 -19.00
CA PRO A 62 -8.28 -4.98 -18.30
C PRO A 62 -6.87 -4.42 -18.48
N HIS A 63 -6.78 -3.12 -18.73
CA HIS A 63 -5.51 -2.42 -18.85
C HIS A 63 -4.89 -2.17 -17.48
N LEU A 64 -3.68 -2.70 -17.25
CA LEU A 64 -2.97 -2.48 -16.01
C LEU A 64 -2.26 -1.13 -16.04
N HIS A 65 -2.49 -0.34 -15.00
CA HIS A 65 -1.77 0.90 -14.72
C HIS A 65 -1.07 0.79 -13.37
N LEU A 66 0.25 1.00 -13.34
CA LEU A 66 1.05 1.07 -12.12
C LEU A 66 1.48 2.51 -11.84
N ASN A 67 1.00 3.08 -10.75
CA ASN A 67 1.59 4.28 -10.17
C ASN A 67 2.69 3.85 -9.19
N ALA A 68 3.94 4.07 -9.57
CA ALA A 68 5.12 3.57 -8.87
C ALA A 68 5.55 4.46 -7.67
N GLY A 69 4.77 5.48 -7.33
CA GLY A 69 5.09 6.38 -6.23
C GLY A 69 6.30 7.27 -6.52
N ALA A 70 7.22 7.38 -5.57
CA ALA A 70 8.43 8.17 -5.72
C ALA A 70 9.58 7.56 -4.91
N THR A 71 10.77 7.42 -5.51
CA THR A 71 11.96 6.89 -4.85
C THR A 71 12.46 7.73 -3.67
N CYS A 72 12.12 9.02 -3.65
CA CYS A 72 12.40 9.90 -2.51
C CYS A 72 11.34 9.81 -1.40
N ALA A 73 10.38 8.88 -1.50
CA ALA A 73 9.23 8.77 -0.60
C ALA A 73 8.52 10.13 -0.40
N ASP A 74 8.20 10.56 0.82
CA ASP A 74 7.64 11.89 1.10
C ASP A 74 8.74 12.97 1.09
N TRP A 75 9.29 13.29 -0.09
CA TRP A 75 10.30 14.33 -0.28
C TRP A 75 11.56 14.13 0.59
N TYR A 76 11.95 12.90 0.84
CA TYR A 76 13.08 12.55 1.70
C TYR A 76 12.97 13.21 3.07
N LYS A 77 11.80 13.07 3.70
CA LYS A 77 11.46 13.57 5.04
C LYS A 77 11.26 12.41 6.00
N GLY A 78 11.32 12.71 7.29
CA GLY A 78 11.06 11.76 8.37
C GLY A 78 12.06 11.92 9.52
N LEU A 79 11.93 11.04 10.47
CA LEU A 79 12.88 10.92 11.57
C LEU A 79 14.23 10.42 11.04
N PRO A 80 15.36 10.92 11.55
CA PRO A 80 16.66 10.38 11.17
C PRO A 80 16.82 8.96 11.71
N ASP A 81 17.46 8.11 10.92
CA ASP A 81 17.95 6.81 11.36
C ASP A 81 19.25 6.97 12.18
N PRO A 82 19.86 5.86 12.69
CA PRO A 82 21.13 5.92 13.42
C PRO A 82 22.29 6.55 12.65
N TYR A 83 22.20 6.64 11.33
CA TYR A 83 23.22 7.28 10.46
C TYR A 83 22.88 8.73 10.11
N GLY A 84 21.82 9.29 10.69
CA GLY A 84 21.37 10.66 10.43
C GLY A 84 20.61 10.85 9.12
N GLN A 85 20.27 9.76 8.40
CA GLN A 85 19.51 9.82 7.16
C GLN A 85 18.00 9.73 7.45
N PRO A 86 17.15 10.49 6.74
CA PRO A 86 15.73 10.39 6.94
C PRO A 86 15.21 8.97 6.70
N ASN A 87 14.47 8.43 7.64
CA ASN A 87 13.68 7.20 7.43
C ASN A 87 12.40 7.57 6.65
N ALA A 88 12.59 7.82 5.36
CA ALA A 88 11.55 8.35 4.51
C ALA A 88 10.54 7.26 4.12
N MET A 89 9.27 7.57 4.36
CA MET A 89 8.12 6.75 3.95
C MET A 89 7.27 7.55 2.96
N MET A 90 6.64 6.88 2.02
CA MET A 90 5.61 7.49 1.18
C MET A 90 4.37 7.79 2.03
N ARG A 91 3.50 8.66 1.51
CA ARG A 91 2.32 9.15 2.25
C ARG A 91 1.25 8.07 2.50
N ASP A 92 1.35 6.94 1.83
CA ASP A 92 0.55 5.71 1.98
C ASP A 92 1.17 4.70 2.97
N GLY A 93 2.29 5.05 3.61
CA GLY A 93 2.99 4.18 4.55
C GLY A 93 4.02 3.24 3.90
N SER A 94 4.14 3.21 2.58
CA SER A 94 5.19 2.44 1.92
C SER A 94 6.57 3.03 2.21
N PRO A 95 7.62 2.22 2.44
CA PRO A 95 8.97 2.74 2.52
C PRO A 95 9.40 3.38 1.20
N GLN A 96 10.45 4.18 1.20
CA GLN A 96 11.08 4.59 -0.05
C GLN A 96 11.58 3.37 -0.82
N GLY A 97 11.46 3.41 -2.15
CA GLY A 97 11.80 2.26 -2.97
C GLY A 97 11.64 2.53 -4.46
N TYR A 98 11.73 1.48 -5.25
CA TYR A 98 11.57 1.52 -6.70
C TYR A 98 10.95 0.22 -7.20
N PHE A 99 10.48 0.24 -8.43
CA PHE A 99 10.02 -0.97 -9.11
C PHE A 99 11.01 -1.40 -10.17
N THR A 100 11.21 -2.71 -10.28
CA THR A 100 11.73 -3.33 -11.49
C THR A 100 10.58 -3.85 -12.33
N LEU A 101 10.70 -3.75 -13.64
CA LEU A 101 9.79 -4.31 -14.63
C LEU A 101 10.58 -5.32 -15.46
N GLU A 102 10.16 -6.56 -15.42
CA GLU A 102 10.69 -7.65 -16.25
C GLU A 102 9.73 -7.91 -17.39
N ILE A 103 10.25 -7.95 -18.62
CA ILE A 103 9.45 -8.19 -19.84
C ILE A 103 10.00 -9.42 -20.53
N ASP A 104 9.14 -10.41 -20.74
CA ASP A 104 9.45 -11.62 -21.49
C ASP A 104 8.39 -11.82 -22.60
N GLY A 105 8.77 -11.44 -23.81
CA GLY A 105 7.86 -11.40 -24.95
C GLY A 105 6.71 -10.43 -24.72
N ASN A 106 5.50 -10.96 -24.59
CA ASN A 106 4.28 -10.19 -24.33
C ASN A 106 3.80 -10.28 -22.85
N ARG A 107 4.63 -10.81 -21.98
CA ARG A 107 4.37 -10.89 -20.53
C ARG A 107 5.25 -9.89 -19.80
N PHE A 108 4.74 -9.36 -18.71
CA PHE A 108 5.53 -8.53 -17.81
C PHE A 108 5.21 -8.87 -16.36
N THR A 109 6.21 -8.69 -15.50
CA THR A 109 6.04 -8.73 -14.04
C THR A 109 6.71 -7.50 -13.45
N HIS A 110 6.15 -6.97 -12.37
CA HIS A 110 6.79 -5.90 -11.63
C HIS A 110 7.06 -6.34 -10.20
N THR A 111 8.15 -5.83 -9.64
CA THR A 111 8.56 -6.11 -8.27
C THR A 111 8.91 -4.82 -7.58
N TYR A 112 8.36 -4.61 -6.38
CA TYR A 112 8.76 -3.50 -5.53
C TYR A 112 10.02 -3.84 -4.75
N HIS A 113 10.96 -2.89 -4.68
CA HIS A 113 12.21 -3.01 -3.93
C HIS A 113 12.28 -1.88 -2.91
N PRO A 114 12.06 -2.14 -1.61
CA PRO A 114 12.27 -1.15 -0.56
C PRO A 114 13.78 -0.85 -0.43
N SER A 115 14.19 0.41 -0.64
CA SER A 115 15.61 0.77 -0.82
C SER A 115 16.50 0.56 0.41
N ARG A 116 15.92 0.40 1.60
CA ARG A 116 16.67 0.31 2.87
C ARG A 116 16.29 -0.91 3.69
N GLN A 117 15.55 -1.81 3.09
CA GLN A 117 15.10 -3.06 3.66
C GLN A 117 15.53 -4.21 2.74
N ALA A 118 15.43 -5.43 3.23
CA ALA A 118 15.62 -6.59 2.37
C ALA A 118 14.47 -6.71 1.35
N ASP A 119 14.75 -7.26 0.17
CA ASP A 119 13.76 -7.38 -0.91
C ASP A 119 12.50 -8.18 -0.52
N PHE A 120 12.62 -9.07 0.45
CA PHE A 120 11.47 -9.82 0.97
C PHE A 120 10.57 -9.01 1.91
N TYR A 121 10.99 -7.82 2.37
CA TYR A 121 10.17 -6.92 3.19
C TYR A 121 9.14 -6.21 2.33
N GLN A 122 8.05 -6.91 2.02
CA GLN A 122 7.03 -6.44 1.10
C GLN A 122 5.77 -5.90 1.79
N MET A 123 5.71 -5.98 3.13
CA MET A 123 4.59 -5.42 3.89
C MET A 123 5.02 -4.95 5.27
N SER A 124 4.27 -4.02 5.83
CA SER A 124 4.31 -3.66 7.24
C SER A 124 3.01 -4.04 7.94
N LEU A 125 3.12 -4.41 9.21
CA LEU A 125 1.98 -4.80 10.04
C LEU A 125 1.76 -3.78 11.14
N ALA A 126 0.49 -3.53 11.48
CA ALA A 126 0.12 -2.69 12.61
C ALA A 126 -1.13 -3.24 13.31
N VAL A 127 -1.18 -3.07 14.62
CA VAL A 127 -2.37 -3.26 15.45
C VAL A 127 -2.77 -1.94 16.09
N ALA A 128 -3.97 -1.83 16.62
CA ALA A 128 -4.40 -0.63 17.34
C ALA A 128 -3.55 -0.40 18.62
N ASP A 129 -3.42 0.87 19.00
CA ASP A 129 -2.51 1.29 20.09
C ASP A 129 -2.89 0.77 21.51
N SER A 130 -4.11 0.28 21.71
CA SER A 130 -4.60 -0.20 23.00
C SER A 130 -5.21 -1.57 22.83
N LEU A 131 -4.53 -2.58 23.35
CA LEU A 131 -4.92 -3.97 23.25
C LEU A 131 -5.35 -4.45 24.64
N HIS A 132 -6.65 -4.63 24.81
CA HIS A 132 -7.23 -5.12 26.07
C HIS A 132 -7.97 -6.43 25.84
N THR A 133 -7.97 -7.28 26.87
CA THR A 133 -8.79 -8.49 26.87
C THR A 133 -10.28 -8.17 26.65
N GLY A 134 -11.01 -9.11 26.07
CA GLY A 134 -12.45 -9.00 25.86
C GLY A 134 -12.90 -8.16 24.66
N SER A 135 -11.97 -7.61 23.87
CA SER A 135 -12.30 -6.85 22.67
C SER A 135 -11.56 -7.37 21.44
N PRO A 136 -12.20 -7.43 20.26
CA PRO A 136 -11.52 -7.72 19.02
C PRO A 136 -10.47 -6.65 18.70
N ILE A 137 -9.38 -7.08 18.03
CA ILE A 137 -8.25 -6.23 17.71
C ILE A 137 -8.15 -6.09 16.18
N ALA A 138 -8.14 -4.86 15.69
CA ALA A 138 -7.90 -4.62 14.28
C ALA A 138 -6.40 -4.83 13.94
N LEU A 139 -6.13 -5.77 13.02
CA LEU A 139 -4.82 -5.99 12.42
C LEU A 139 -4.79 -5.41 11.03
N TYR A 140 -3.78 -4.60 10.74
CA TYR A 140 -3.56 -4.02 9.42
C TYR A 140 -2.29 -4.59 8.79
N ALA A 141 -2.37 -4.86 7.49
CA ALA A 141 -1.23 -5.23 6.65
C ALA A 141 -1.16 -4.27 5.46
N ASN A 142 -0.11 -3.47 5.41
CA ASN A 142 0.18 -2.61 4.28
C ASN A 142 1.11 -3.35 3.33
N PHE A 143 0.55 -4.02 2.31
CA PHE A 143 1.27 -4.83 1.33
C PHE A 143 1.62 -3.98 0.11
N TYR A 144 2.86 -3.51 0.02
CA TYR A 144 3.29 -2.39 -0.86
C TYR A 144 3.02 -2.58 -2.35
N ASN A 145 3.14 -3.80 -2.87
CA ASN A 145 2.80 -4.14 -4.26
C ASN A 145 1.40 -4.77 -4.41
N GLY A 146 0.57 -4.63 -3.38
CA GLY A 146 -0.75 -5.24 -3.34
C GLY A 146 -1.78 -4.50 -4.19
N ASN A 147 -2.81 -5.23 -4.58
CA ASN A 147 -3.95 -4.73 -5.35
C ASN A 147 -5.18 -5.63 -5.10
N GLU A 148 -6.33 -5.31 -5.70
CA GLU A 148 -7.58 -6.04 -5.48
C GLU A 148 -7.59 -7.50 -5.95
N ARG A 149 -6.55 -7.96 -6.68
CA ARG A 149 -6.39 -9.35 -7.12
C ARG A 149 -5.43 -10.15 -6.24
N CYS A 150 -4.91 -9.54 -5.17
CA CYS A 150 -4.04 -10.19 -4.22
C CYS A 150 -4.83 -10.86 -3.11
N GLU A 151 -4.30 -11.95 -2.59
CA GLU A 151 -4.87 -12.66 -1.45
C GLU A 151 -4.01 -12.40 -0.21
N VAL A 152 -4.66 -11.95 0.88
CA VAL A 152 -3.98 -11.72 2.16
C VAL A 152 -4.73 -12.43 3.27
N SER A 153 -4.00 -13.15 4.10
CA SER A 153 -4.51 -13.89 5.24
C SER A 153 -3.60 -13.74 6.44
N PHE A 154 -4.15 -13.94 7.63
CA PHE A 154 -3.39 -13.90 8.88
C PHE A 154 -3.72 -15.08 9.76
N ARG A 155 -2.85 -15.36 10.71
CA ARG A 155 -3.09 -16.29 11.82
C ARG A 155 -2.46 -15.77 13.10
N ILE A 156 -2.94 -16.26 14.23
CA ILE A 156 -2.41 -15.94 15.57
C ILE A 156 -1.86 -17.22 16.19
N ASP A 157 -0.64 -17.13 16.74
CA ASP A 157 0.02 -18.18 17.52
C ASP A 157 0.00 -19.56 16.82
N GLN A 158 0.23 -19.59 15.50
CA GLN A 158 0.18 -20.79 14.66
C GLN A 158 -1.21 -21.45 14.54
N GLY A 159 -2.29 -20.71 14.86
CA GLY A 159 -3.66 -21.16 14.62
C GLY A 159 -4.04 -21.20 13.14
N GLU A 160 -5.33 -21.28 12.87
CA GLU A 160 -5.89 -21.32 11.53
C GLU A 160 -5.72 -20.00 10.78
N TRP A 161 -5.53 -20.08 9.45
CA TRP A 161 -5.45 -18.91 8.58
C TRP A 161 -6.83 -18.30 8.37
N MET A 162 -6.95 -17.01 8.62
CA MET A 162 -8.16 -16.21 8.44
C MET A 162 -7.93 -15.18 7.32
N PRO A 163 -8.91 -14.94 6.44
CA PRO A 163 -8.76 -13.97 5.37
C PRO A 163 -8.78 -12.54 5.91
N MET A 164 -8.01 -11.66 5.25
CA MET A 164 -8.09 -10.21 5.45
C MET A 164 -8.86 -9.56 4.30
N LYS A 165 -9.47 -8.40 4.56
CA LYS A 165 -10.19 -7.61 3.56
C LYS A 165 -9.37 -6.39 3.16
N GLN A 166 -9.25 -6.18 1.85
CA GLN A 166 -8.69 -4.93 1.34
C GLN A 166 -9.57 -3.76 1.79
N THR A 167 -8.92 -2.69 2.24
CA THR A 167 -9.58 -1.46 2.70
C THR A 167 -8.88 -0.23 2.12
N VAL A 168 -9.63 0.84 1.90
CA VAL A 168 -9.09 2.11 1.42
C VAL A 168 -9.10 3.11 2.58
N ALA A 169 -7.99 3.16 3.29
CA ALA A 169 -7.80 4.02 4.47
C ALA A 169 -6.37 4.56 4.52
N THR A 170 -6.08 5.46 5.45
CA THR A 170 -4.70 5.88 5.73
C THR A 170 -3.96 4.79 6.50
N ASP A 171 -2.70 4.58 6.17
CA ASP A 171 -1.83 3.65 6.90
C ASP A 171 -1.75 4.04 8.39
N PRO A 172 -1.97 3.11 9.33
CA PRO A 172 -1.96 3.42 10.75
C PRO A 172 -0.61 3.93 11.24
N THR A 173 0.49 3.33 10.80
CA THR A 173 1.85 3.69 11.21
C THR A 173 2.21 5.10 10.74
N PHE A 174 1.94 5.40 9.46
CA PHE A 174 2.18 6.75 8.93
C PHE A 174 1.26 7.79 9.58
N THR A 175 0.01 7.41 9.88
CA THR A 175 -0.94 8.27 10.59
C THR A 175 -0.46 8.58 12.01
N ALA A 176 0.04 7.59 12.75
CA ALA A 176 0.62 7.78 14.08
C ALA A 176 1.85 8.69 14.03
N LEU A 177 2.76 8.47 13.07
CA LEU A 177 3.92 9.34 12.85
C LEU A 177 3.49 10.78 12.53
N ASN A 178 2.49 10.96 11.68
CA ASN A 178 1.97 12.28 11.34
C ASN A 178 1.34 12.99 12.56
N LYS A 179 0.62 12.26 13.41
CA LYS A 179 0.10 12.79 14.69
C LYS A 179 1.22 13.25 15.62
N LEU A 180 2.31 12.47 15.75
CA LEU A 180 3.49 12.86 16.55
C LEU A 180 4.10 14.17 16.04
N TRP A 181 4.29 14.33 14.74
CA TRP A 181 4.81 15.55 14.14
C TRP A 181 3.90 16.77 14.33
N ASN A 182 2.61 16.57 14.49
CA ASN A 182 1.61 17.62 14.71
C ASN A 182 1.38 17.94 16.20
N ASN A 183 1.93 17.13 17.10
CA ASN A 183 1.79 17.38 18.54
C ASN A 183 2.82 18.41 19.02
N PRO A 184 2.39 19.58 19.52
CA PRO A 184 3.27 20.66 19.92
C PRO A 184 4.17 20.32 21.13
N SER A 185 3.83 19.27 21.88
CA SER A 185 4.62 18.81 23.02
C SER A 185 5.89 18.09 22.61
N TYR A 186 6.04 17.71 21.34
CA TYR A 186 7.21 17.01 20.85
C TYR A 186 8.04 17.88 19.90
N LYS A 187 9.35 17.90 20.10
CA LYS A 187 10.32 18.42 19.13
C LYS A 187 11.04 17.23 18.50
N LEU A 188 10.49 16.73 17.43
CA LEU A 188 11.08 15.59 16.72
C LEU A 188 12.27 16.05 15.86
N PRO A 189 13.37 15.28 15.82
CA PRO A 189 14.49 15.55 14.93
C PRO A 189 14.11 15.24 13.48
N GLY A 190 14.75 15.92 12.52
CA GLY A 190 14.54 15.71 11.10
C GLY A 190 13.52 16.66 10.48
N ARG A 191 12.93 16.27 9.37
CA ARG A 191 11.98 17.08 8.61
C ARG A 191 10.57 16.51 8.73
N LYS A 192 9.62 17.38 9.10
CA LYS A 192 8.20 17.01 9.23
C LYS A 192 7.66 16.38 7.96
N VAL A 193 7.03 15.21 8.11
CA VAL A 193 6.33 14.51 7.01
C VAL A 193 5.07 15.24 6.58
N SER A 194 4.65 15.04 5.34
CA SER A 194 3.39 15.55 4.80
C SER A 194 2.18 14.80 5.41
N GLY A 195 0.97 15.25 5.12
CA GLY A 195 -0.24 14.54 5.55
C GLY A 195 -0.35 13.15 4.93
N ALA A 196 -0.89 12.19 5.69
CA ALA A 196 -1.19 10.86 5.19
C ALA A 196 -2.18 10.91 4.02
N THR A 197 -2.05 10.01 3.07
CA THR A 197 -3.01 9.78 1.99
C THR A 197 -3.66 8.41 2.14
N LYS A 198 -4.75 8.20 1.45
CA LYS A 198 -5.36 6.87 1.38
C LYS A 198 -4.43 5.89 0.69
N THR A 199 -4.36 4.70 1.25
CA THR A 199 -3.64 3.54 0.74
C THR A 199 -4.62 2.60 0.09
N TYR A 200 -4.29 2.09 -1.11
CA TYR A 200 -5.10 1.16 -1.88
C TYR A 200 -4.58 -0.29 -1.81
N HIS A 201 -3.50 -0.47 -1.08
CA HIS A 201 -2.84 -1.76 -0.82
C HIS A 201 -2.77 -2.06 0.69
N LEU A 202 -3.82 -1.66 1.43
CA LEU A 202 -4.02 -1.92 2.85
C LEU A 202 -5.06 -3.02 3.03
N TRP A 203 -4.76 -3.99 3.86
CA TRP A 203 -5.71 -5.04 4.30
C TRP A 203 -5.98 -4.92 5.77
N GLN A 204 -7.20 -5.25 6.16
CA GLN A 204 -7.64 -5.29 7.55
C GLN A 204 -8.18 -6.68 7.87
N GLY A 205 -7.69 -7.23 8.97
CA GLY A 205 -8.22 -8.42 9.65
C GLY A 205 -8.73 -8.05 11.04
N GLU A 206 -9.57 -8.90 11.59
CA GLU A 206 -10.04 -8.79 12.96
C GLU A 206 -9.55 -9.99 13.76
N ILE A 207 -8.65 -9.74 14.71
CA ILE A 207 -8.17 -10.76 15.65
C ILE A 207 -9.27 -10.95 16.70
N PRO A 208 -9.74 -12.18 16.95
CA PRO A 208 -10.73 -12.45 18.00
C PRO A 208 -10.25 -11.97 19.37
N ALA A 209 -11.19 -11.60 20.21
CA ALA A 209 -10.89 -11.17 21.58
C ALA A 209 -10.17 -12.25 22.37
N PHE A 210 -9.13 -11.88 23.09
CA PHE A 210 -8.46 -12.75 24.05
C PHE A 210 -9.20 -12.73 25.39
N SER A 211 -9.24 -13.88 26.06
CA SER A 211 -9.83 -14.00 27.39
C SER A 211 -8.85 -13.69 28.53
N THR A 212 -7.56 -13.73 28.26
CA THR A 212 -6.47 -13.50 29.22
C THR A 212 -5.38 -12.64 28.63
N PRO A 213 -4.68 -11.82 29.44
CA PRO A 213 -3.50 -11.10 29.02
C PRO A 213 -2.40 -12.04 28.52
N GLY A 214 -1.56 -11.54 27.62
CA GLY A 214 -0.42 -12.31 27.11
C GLY A 214 0.26 -11.69 25.92
N VAL A 215 1.39 -12.28 25.55
CA VAL A 215 2.15 -11.93 24.36
C VAL A 215 1.78 -12.90 23.23
N HIS A 216 1.44 -12.34 22.08
CA HIS A 216 0.95 -13.07 20.92
C HIS A 216 1.73 -12.71 19.65
N VAL A 217 1.68 -13.60 18.67
CA VAL A 217 2.32 -13.40 17.36
C VAL A 217 1.23 -13.43 16.28
N ALA A 218 1.04 -12.31 15.61
CA ALA A 218 0.31 -12.29 14.35
C ALA A 218 1.27 -12.60 13.19
N GLU A 219 0.93 -13.56 12.37
CA GLU A 219 1.63 -13.88 11.12
C GLU A 219 0.70 -13.58 9.95
N VAL A 220 1.14 -12.76 9.01
CA VAL A 220 0.40 -12.39 7.80
C VAL A 220 1.10 -12.96 6.59
N ARG A 221 0.31 -13.54 5.68
CA ARG A 221 0.76 -14.05 4.38
C ARG A 221 -0.01 -13.34 3.27
N ALA A 222 0.73 -12.79 2.32
CA ALA A 222 0.19 -12.14 1.13
C ALA A 222 0.70 -12.82 -0.13
N THR A 223 -0.19 -13.07 -1.09
CA THR A 223 0.15 -13.59 -2.42
C THR A 223 -0.13 -12.49 -3.44
N ASP A 224 0.88 -12.11 -4.22
CA ASP A 224 0.78 -11.05 -5.21
C ASP A 224 0.12 -11.51 -6.53
N LEU A 225 -0.05 -10.57 -7.45
CA LEU A 225 -0.62 -10.78 -8.78
C LEU A 225 0.08 -11.88 -9.59
N TYR A 226 1.34 -12.16 -9.27
CA TYR A 226 2.20 -13.12 -9.99
C TYR A 226 2.37 -14.46 -9.24
N GLY A 227 1.60 -14.66 -8.15
CA GLY A 227 1.65 -15.88 -7.34
C GLY A 227 2.83 -15.97 -6.37
N ARG A 228 3.59 -14.89 -6.19
CA ARG A 228 4.68 -14.84 -5.21
C ARG A 228 4.11 -14.60 -3.82
N THR A 229 4.59 -15.38 -2.86
CA THR A 229 4.09 -15.31 -1.48
C THR A 229 5.11 -14.66 -0.56
N TYR A 230 4.64 -13.75 0.27
CA TYR A 230 5.41 -13.01 1.27
C TYR A 230 4.78 -13.21 2.64
N THR A 231 5.61 -13.27 3.68
CA THR A 231 5.16 -13.49 5.05
C THR A 231 5.85 -12.49 5.97
N GLU A 232 5.08 -11.89 6.88
CA GLU A 232 5.59 -10.99 7.90
C GLU A 232 4.97 -11.32 9.27
N LYS A 233 5.67 -10.96 10.36
CA LYS A 233 5.23 -11.24 11.73
C LYS A 233 5.23 -9.99 12.58
N LEU A 234 4.22 -9.89 13.44
CA LEU A 234 4.10 -8.84 14.45
C LEU A 234 3.90 -9.48 15.82
N ILE A 235 4.77 -9.13 16.76
CA ILE A 235 4.60 -9.48 18.18
C ILE A 235 3.83 -8.35 18.85
N PHE A 236 2.79 -8.69 19.59
CA PHE A 236 1.98 -7.73 20.34
C PHE A 236 1.57 -8.28 21.71
N GLU A 237 1.29 -7.39 22.65
CA GLU A 237 0.87 -7.74 24.00
C GLU A 237 -0.59 -7.30 24.23
N VAL A 238 -1.37 -8.18 24.82
CA VAL A 238 -2.74 -7.92 25.28
C VAL A 238 -2.70 -7.76 26.80
N LEU A 239 -3.26 -6.64 27.31
CA LEU A 239 -3.29 -6.24 28.71
C LEU A 239 -4.60 -6.63 29.40
#